data_8103eb33f9b10369776e54fac0ee83be
#
_entry.id   8103eb33f9b10369776e54fac0ee83be
#
_cell.length_a   1.000
_cell.length_b   1.000
_cell.length_c   1.000
_cell.angle_alpha   90.00
_cell.angle_beta   90.00
_cell.angle_gamma   90.00
#
_symmetry.space_group_name_H-M   'P 1'
#
loop_
_entity.id
_entity.type
_entity.pdbx_description
1 polymer ?
#
loop_
_entity_poly.entity_id
_entity_poly.type
_entity_poly.pdbx_seq_one_letter_code
_entity_poly.pdbx_strand_id
1 'polypeptide(L)'
;ASRALKKAVSEKVKTETLPAAEASTYLFPPLELLNPPYVSKDKHTEEDIREQCAILEQTLEDFRVRASVVAVTRGPSVTRFELEPAPGVKVSSVVNLADDIALKLAASGVRIEAPIPGKAAIGIEVPNRKNDPVFFREVVDCDLVRKTESKLCVGLGKDISGNIITVDLSKMPHMLVAGSTGSGKSVCINTISAG
;
A
#
# COMPACT_ATOMS: atom_id res chain seq x y z
N ALA A 1 43.79 -28.42 -42.65
CA ALA A 1 42.86 -29.16 -41.76
C ALA A 1 41.82 -28.24 -41.04
N SER A 2 42.12 -26.92 -40.88
CA SER A 2 41.27 -25.99 -40.13
C SER A 2 40.02 -25.44 -40.86
N ARG A 3 40.00 -25.51 -42.21
CA ARG A 3 38.93 -24.93 -43.04
C ARG A 3 37.78 -25.91 -43.33
N ALA A 4 38.07 -27.23 -43.24
CA ALA A 4 37.07 -28.29 -43.44
C ALA A 4 36.23 -28.52 -42.18
N LEU A 5 36.78 -28.31 -40.96
CA LEU A 5 36.04 -28.42 -39.70
C LEU A 5 35.05 -27.25 -39.49
N LYS A 6 35.37 -26.04 -39.98
CA LYS A 6 34.44 -24.91 -39.91
C LYS A 6 33.24 -25.05 -40.82
N LYS A 7 33.37 -25.79 -41.96
CA LYS A 7 32.27 -26.02 -42.90
C LYS A 7 31.31 -27.12 -42.41
N ALA A 8 31.79 -28.09 -41.66
CA ALA A 8 30.99 -29.19 -41.12
C ALA A 8 30.15 -28.78 -39.86
N VAL A 9 30.55 -27.72 -39.15
CA VAL A 9 29.80 -27.21 -38.01
C VAL A 9 28.69 -26.27 -38.42
N SER A 10 28.80 -25.63 -39.62
CA SER A 10 27.78 -24.71 -40.14
C SER A 10 26.57 -25.42 -40.80
N GLU A 11 26.67 -26.70 -41.11
CA GLU A 11 25.60 -27.45 -41.85
C GLU A 11 24.69 -28.28 -40.91
N LYS A 12 24.90 -28.30 -39.61
CA LYS A 12 24.09 -29.09 -38.66
C LYS A 12 23.22 -28.30 -37.66
N VAL A 13 23.18 -27.00 -37.78
CA VAL A 13 22.15 -26.25 -37.07
C VAL A 13 21.02 -25.96 -38.07
N LYS A 14 20.24 -26.99 -38.41
CA LYS A 14 18.86 -26.75 -38.84
C LYS A 14 18.18 -26.13 -37.62
N THR A 15 17.99 -24.83 -37.68
CA THR A 15 17.02 -24.13 -36.83
C THR A 15 15.67 -24.77 -37.16
N GLU A 16 15.23 -25.73 -36.36
CA GLU A 16 13.84 -26.08 -36.31
C GLU A 16 13.11 -24.80 -35.96
N THR A 17 12.57 -24.12 -36.95
CA THR A 17 11.55 -23.10 -36.72
C THR A 17 10.40 -23.84 -36.07
N LEU A 18 10.33 -23.71 -34.73
CA LEU A 18 9.12 -24.08 -34.01
C LEU A 18 7.96 -23.45 -34.80
N PRO A 19 6.91 -24.22 -35.10
CA PRO A 19 5.73 -23.65 -35.74
C PRO A 19 5.31 -22.43 -34.95
N ALA A 20 5.10 -21.29 -35.59
CA ALA A 20 4.55 -20.11 -34.93
C ALA A 20 3.33 -20.60 -34.16
N ALA A 21 3.44 -20.58 -32.85
CA ALA A 21 2.33 -20.96 -32.00
C ALA A 21 1.15 -20.13 -32.46
N GLU A 22 0.12 -20.81 -32.99
CA GLU A 22 -1.17 -20.19 -33.25
C GLU A 22 -1.43 -19.35 -31.99
N ALA A 23 -1.66 -18.06 -32.17
CA ALA A 23 -1.90 -17.17 -31.08
C ALA A 23 -3.08 -17.75 -30.29
N SER A 24 -2.78 -18.59 -29.32
CA SER A 24 -3.77 -19.16 -28.43
C SER A 24 -4.42 -17.94 -27.78
N THR A 25 -5.71 -17.76 -28.05
CA THR A 25 -6.49 -16.69 -27.44
C THR A 25 -6.52 -17.00 -25.94
N TYR A 26 -5.51 -16.50 -25.21
CA TYR A 26 -5.46 -16.69 -23.78
C TYR A 26 -6.66 -15.96 -23.16
N LEU A 27 -7.52 -16.72 -22.49
CA LEU A 27 -8.65 -16.16 -21.77
C LEU A 27 -8.18 -15.87 -20.34
N PHE A 28 -8.22 -14.61 -19.98
CA PHE A 28 -7.95 -14.21 -18.58
C PHE A 28 -8.98 -14.86 -17.64
N PRO A 29 -8.56 -15.29 -16.44
CA PRO A 29 -9.49 -15.78 -15.44
C PRO A 29 -10.55 -14.71 -15.14
N PRO A 30 -11.83 -15.09 -15.04
CA PRO A 30 -12.88 -14.14 -14.76
C PRO A 30 -12.76 -13.62 -13.31
N LEU A 31 -13.06 -12.34 -13.10
CA LEU A 31 -12.99 -11.68 -11.77
C LEU A 31 -13.97 -12.28 -10.74
N GLU A 32 -14.99 -13.02 -11.20
CA GLU A 32 -15.96 -13.71 -10.35
C GLU A 32 -15.32 -14.84 -9.53
N LEU A 33 -14.15 -15.34 -9.90
CA LEU A 33 -13.40 -16.30 -9.11
C LEU A 33 -12.81 -15.68 -7.83
N LEU A 34 -12.72 -14.36 -7.77
CA LEU A 34 -12.23 -13.64 -6.60
C LEU A 34 -13.37 -13.22 -5.69
N ASN A 35 -13.16 -13.34 -4.38
CA ASN A 35 -14.13 -12.93 -3.39
C ASN A 35 -14.45 -11.42 -3.55
N PRO A 36 -15.74 -11.05 -3.54
CA PRO A 36 -16.13 -9.65 -3.59
C PRO A 36 -15.68 -8.94 -2.29
N PRO A 37 -15.28 -7.67 -2.38
CA PRO A 37 -15.01 -6.88 -1.19
C PRO A 37 -16.32 -6.68 -0.41
N TYR A 38 -16.27 -6.87 0.89
CA TYR A 38 -17.38 -6.47 1.75
C TYR A 38 -16.98 -5.20 2.52
N VAL A 39 -17.86 -4.24 2.51
CA VAL A 39 -17.70 -3.04 3.31
C VAL A 39 -18.37 -3.31 4.65
N SER A 40 -17.59 -3.48 5.71
CA SER A 40 -18.16 -3.49 7.05
C SER A 40 -18.66 -2.07 7.36
N LYS A 41 -19.97 -1.85 7.31
CA LYS A 41 -20.59 -0.61 7.77
C LYS A 41 -20.68 -0.62 9.30
N ASP A 42 -19.53 -0.69 9.96
CA ASP A 42 -19.50 -0.59 11.42
C ASP A 42 -19.77 0.87 11.81
N LYS A 43 -20.97 1.14 12.33
CA LYS A 43 -21.37 2.46 12.85
C LYS A 43 -20.44 2.93 13.98
N HIS A 44 -19.81 2.01 14.68
CA HIS A 44 -18.80 2.29 15.73
C HIS A 44 -17.56 3.00 15.20
N THR A 45 -17.28 2.92 13.90
CA THR A 45 -16.08 3.52 13.31
C THR A 45 -16.07 5.05 13.40
N GLU A 46 -17.22 5.70 13.19
CA GLU A 46 -17.31 7.17 13.27
C GLU A 46 -17.26 7.67 14.73
N GLU A 47 -17.88 6.91 15.64
CA GLU A 47 -17.83 7.20 17.07
C GLU A 47 -16.42 7.04 17.61
N ASP A 48 -15.73 5.94 17.25
CA ASP A 48 -14.33 5.68 17.60
C ASP A 48 -13.41 6.80 17.10
N ILE A 49 -13.60 7.28 15.87
CA ILE A 49 -12.80 8.38 15.31
C ILE A 49 -13.01 9.67 16.09
N ARG A 50 -14.27 10.00 16.42
CA ARG A 50 -14.56 11.20 17.22
C ARG A 50 -13.95 11.12 18.62
N GLU A 51 -14.03 9.97 19.27
CA GLU A 51 -13.40 9.73 20.57
C GLU A 51 -11.88 9.92 20.47
N GLN A 52 -11.25 9.33 19.45
CA GLN A 52 -9.80 9.46 19.24
C GLN A 52 -9.38 10.91 18.95
N CYS A 53 -10.17 11.67 18.19
CA CYS A 53 -9.92 13.10 17.99
C CYS A 53 -9.95 13.86 19.32
N ALA A 54 -10.98 13.64 20.14
CA ALA A 54 -11.12 14.32 21.43
C ALA A 54 -9.96 13.95 22.39
N ILE A 55 -9.57 12.68 22.45
CA ILE A 55 -8.44 12.25 23.28
C ILE A 55 -7.14 12.87 22.80
N LEU A 56 -6.94 12.95 21.46
CA LEU A 56 -5.72 13.51 20.87
C LEU A 56 -5.60 15.01 21.17
N GLU A 57 -6.66 15.77 20.95
CA GLU A 57 -6.69 17.22 21.23
C GLU A 57 -6.50 17.49 22.73
N GLN A 58 -7.20 16.75 23.59
CA GLN A 58 -7.05 16.87 25.04
C GLN A 58 -5.62 16.53 25.50
N THR A 59 -5.01 15.48 24.93
CA THR A 59 -3.64 15.11 25.27
C THR A 59 -2.67 16.23 24.90
N LEU A 60 -2.79 16.80 23.72
CA LEU A 60 -1.95 17.92 23.29
C LEU A 60 -2.12 19.15 24.21
N GLU A 61 -3.36 19.44 24.61
CA GLU A 61 -3.65 20.55 25.53
C GLU A 61 -3.07 20.33 26.93
N ASP A 62 -3.14 19.10 27.47
CA ASP A 62 -2.54 18.70 28.74
C ASP A 62 -1.03 19.00 28.78
N PHE A 63 -0.36 18.81 27.64
CA PHE A 63 1.07 19.15 27.47
C PHE A 63 1.32 20.58 26.98
N ARG A 64 0.31 21.44 26.98
CA ARG A 64 0.38 22.85 26.54
C ARG A 64 0.78 23.02 25.06
N VAL A 65 0.50 22.04 24.24
CA VAL A 65 0.67 22.08 22.79
C VAL A 65 -0.69 22.36 22.16
N ARG A 66 -0.93 23.59 21.72
CA ARG A 66 -2.17 23.94 21.05
C ARG A 66 -2.11 23.51 19.59
N ALA A 67 -2.95 22.56 19.22
CA ALA A 67 -3.15 22.12 17.85
C ALA A 67 -4.58 21.59 17.72
N SER A 68 -5.15 21.71 16.53
CA SER A 68 -6.50 21.22 16.22
C SER A 68 -6.45 20.17 15.10
N VAL A 69 -7.33 19.18 15.17
CA VAL A 69 -7.51 18.20 14.11
C VAL A 69 -8.31 18.84 12.98
N VAL A 70 -7.69 18.98 11.80
CA VAL A 70 -8.32 19.60 10.62
C VAL A 70 -8.85 18.59 9.62
N ALA A 71 -8.29 17.38 9.60
CA ALA A 71 -8.75 16.29 8.74
C ALA A 71 -8.44 14.95 9.35
N VAL A 72 -9.27 13.96 9.05
CA VAL A 72 -9.06 12.56 9.42
C VAL A 72 -9.25 11.70 8.19
N THR A 73 -8.27 10.82 7.93
CA THR A 73 -8.32 9.85 6.84
C THR A 73 -8.14 8.45 7.42
N ARG A 74 -9.14 7.59 7.25
CA ARG A 74 -9.07 6.20 7.67
C ARG A 74 -8.61 5.33 6.52
N GLY A 75 -7.47 4.68 6.70
CA GLY A 75 -6.97 3.64 5.82
C GLY A 75 -7.28 2.23 6.33
N PRO A 76 -6.86 1.19 5.61
CA PRO A 76 -7.11 -0.21 5.98
C PRO A 76 -6.50 -0.63 7.32
N SER A 77 -5.32 -0.11 7.65
CA SER A 77 -4.54 -0.50 8.83
C SER A 77 -4.30 0.62 9.83
N VAL A 78 -4.34 1.85 9.37
CA VAL A 78 -4.07 3.04 10.19
C VAL A 78 -5.09 4.13 9.91
N THR A 79 -5.36 4.95 10.93
CA THR A 79 -6.12 6.20 10.79
C THR A 79 -5.14 7.34 10.93
N ARG A 80 -5.13 8.25 9.96
CA ARG A 80 -4.28 9.43 9.92
C ARG A 80 -5.08 10.65 10.37
N PHE A 81 -4.60 11.32 11.41
CA PHE A 81 -5.11 12.60 11.90
C PHE A 81 -4.18 13.70 11.41
N GLU A 82 -4.70 14.68 10.69
CA GLU A 82 -3.95 15.85 10.26
C GLU A 82 -4.22 16.99 11.28
N LEU A 83 -3.14 17.48 11.88
CA LEU A 83 -3.19 18.53 12.88
C LEU A 83 -2.58 19.82 12.36
N GLU A 84 -3.24 20.92 12.64
CA GLU A 84 -2.71 22.25 12.42
C GLU A 84 -2.24 22.82 13.78
N PRO A 85 -0.92 23.03 13.97
CA PRO A 85 -0.40 23.64 15.18
C PRO A 85 -0.73 25.13 15.21
N ALA A 86 -1.09 25.66 16.38
CA ALA A 86 -1.30 27.08 16.56
C ALA A 86 0.01 27.87 16.33
N PRO A 87 -0.08 29.16 15.94
CA PRO A 87 1.09 30.00 15.74
C PRO A 87 2.00 30.00 16.97
N GLY A 88 3.31 29.76 16.74
CA GLY A 88 4.33 29.71 17.78
C GLY A 88 4.56 28.34 18.41
N VAL A 89 3.76 27.33 18.06
CA VAL A 89 3.99 25.94 18.50
C VAL A 89 5.13 25.33 17.65
N LYS A 90 6.12 24.77 18.33
CA LYS A 90 7.23 24.07 17.64
C LYS A 90 6.78 22.67 17.22
N VAL A 91 7.09 22.28 15.99
CA VAL A 91 6.81 20.93 15.45
C VAL A 91 7.39 19.84 16.35
N SER A 92 8.61 20.04 16.86
CA SER A 92 9.27 19.09 17.78
C SER A 92 8.49 18.86 19.07
N SER A 93 7.71 19.82 19.55
CA SER A 93 6.87 19.64 20.73
C SER A 93 5.79 18.58 20.52
N VAL A 94 5.23 18.47 19.30
CA VAL A 94 4.27 17.42 18.95
C VAL A 94 4.97 16.07 18.76
N VAL A 95 6.10 16.07 18.06
CA VAL A 95 6.87 14.84 17.77
C VAL A 95 7.32 14.12 19.04
N ASN A 96 7.75 14.90 20.04
CA ASN A 96 8.21 14.35 21.32
C ASN A 96 7.10 13.72 22.17
N LEU A 97 5.84 13.96 21.85
CA LEU A 97 4.68 13.39 22.56
C LEU A 97 4.19 12.07 21.95
N ALA A 98 4.92 11.47 21.01
CA ALA A 98 4.50 10.25 20.33
C ALA A 98 4.13 9.12 21.32
N ASP A 99 4.97 8.88 22.32
CA ASP A 99 4.74 7.83 23.32
C ASP A 99 3.56 8.16 24.25
N ASP A 100 3.41 9.42 24.64
CA ASP A 100 2.30 9.88 25.48
C ASP A 100 0.97 9.77 24.75
N ILE A 101 0.94 10.15 23.47
CA ILE A 101 -0.21 10.00 22.58
C ILE A 101 -0.57 8.53 22.40
N ALA A 102 0.42 7.67 22.13
CA ALA A 102 0.20 6.24 21.99
C ALA A 102 -0.41 5.63 23.28
N LEU A 103 0.09 6.03 24.44
CA LEU A 103 -0.42 5.58 25.74
C LEU A 103 -1.88 6.02 25.94
N LYS A 104 -2.21 7.27 25.68
CA LYS A 104 -3.58 7.81 25.86
C LYS A 104 -4.59 7.19 24.90
N LEU A 105 -4.17 6.88 23.67
CA LEU A 105 -5.01 6.21 22.67
C LEU A 105 -5.05 4.69 22.83
N ALA A 106 -4.32 4.13 23.81
CA ALA A 106 -4.13 2.69 24.01
C ALA A 106 -3.67 1.98 22.73
N ALA A 107 -2.82 2.66 21.93
CA ALA A 107 -2.25 2.15 20.70
C ALA A 107 -0.89 1.50 20.96
N SER A 108 -0.49 0.52 20.13
CA SER A 108 0.83 -0.13 20.21
C SER A 108 2.00 0.81 19.89
N GLY A 109 1.71 1.97 19.33
CA GLY A 109 2.63 3.03 18.93
C GLY A 109 1.94 3.96 17.95
N VAL A 110 2.42 5.18 17.79
CA VAL A 110 1.96 6.12 16.77
C VAL A 110 3.15 6.56 15.93
N ARG A 111 2.90 6.85 14.66
CA ARG A 111 3.90 7.45 13.78
C ARG A 111 3.54 8.90 13.53
N ILE A 112 4.50 9.80 13.72
CA ILE A 112 4.29 11.22 13.46
C ILE A 112 5.11 11.63 12.23
N GLU A 113 4.42 12.16 11.23
CA GLU A 113 5.01 12.75 10.02
C GLU A 113 4.89 14.27 10.10
N ALA A 114 6.01 14.93 10.28
CA ALA A 114 6.01 16.36 10.53
C ALA A 114 7.19 17.08 9.83
N PRO A 115 6.91 17.93 8.83
CA PRO A 115 5.60 18.26 8.27
C PRO A 115 5.08 17.20 7.28
N ILE A 116 3.78 17.22 6.98
CA ILE A 116 3.22 16.46 5.86
C ILE A 116 3.72 17.08 4.56
N PRO A 117 4.25 16.28 3.60
CA PRO A 117 4.69 16.81 2.32
C PRO A 117 3.58 17.60 1.60
N GLY A 118 3.88 18.84 1.25
CA GLY A 118 2.95 19.72 0.54
C GLY A 118 1.84 20.35 1.40
N LYS A 119 1.82 20.13 2.73
CA LYS A 119 0.85 20.74 3.66
C LYS A 119 1.55 21.38 4.86
N ALA A 120 0.97 22.46 5.37
CA ALA A 120 1.40 23.08 6.63
C ALA A 120 0.75 22.39 7.85
N ALA A 121 0.79 21.07 7.89
CA ALA A 121 0.14 20.25 8.90
C ALA A 121 1.06 19.12 9.36
N ILE A 122 0.74 18.55 10.52
CA ILE A 122 1.41 17.40 11.12
C ILE A 122 0.47 16.20 11.02
N GLY A 123 0.95 15.07 10.48
CA GLY A 123 0.19 13.83 10.42
C GLY A 123 0.52 12.93 11.61
N ILE A 124 -0.50 12.46 12.31
CA ILE A 124 -0.39 11.42 13.32
C ILE A 124 -1.11 10.18 12.82
N GLU A 125 -0.37 9.11 12.61
CA GLU A 125 -0.87 7.82 12.16
C GLU A 125 -1.04 6.90 13.37
N VAL A 126 -2.28 6.52 13.63
CA VAL A 126 -2.68 5.64 14.73
C VAL A 126 -3.11 4.30 14.18
N PRO A 127 -2.54 3.17 14.60
CA PRO A 127 -2.98 1.84 14.18
C PRO A 127 -4.47 1.61 14.50
N ASN A 128 -5.20 1.09 13.53
CA ASN A 128 -6.60 0.73 13.75
C ASN A 128 -6.71 -0.42 14.77
N ARG A 129 -7.69 -0.37 15.67
CA ARG A 129 -7.96 -1.49 16.59
C ARG A 129 -8.32 -2.77 15.83
N LYS A 130 -8.96 -2.63 14.67
CA LYS A 130 -9.30 -3.71 13.76
C LYS A 130 -8.88 -3.30 12.36
N ASN A 131 -8.03 -4.10 11.74
CA ASN A 131 -7.62 -3.88 10.36
C ASN A 131 -8.74 -4.29 9.40
N ASP A 132 -8.97 -3.49 8.39
CA ASP A 132 -9.88 -3.82 7.30
C ASP A 132 -9.12 -4.63 6.23
N PRO A 133 -9.58 -5.82 5.85
CA PRO A 133 -8.92 -6.62 4.83
C PRO A 133 -9.02 -5.93 3.46
N VAL A 134 -7.90 -5.86 2.74
CA VAL A 134 -7.86 -5.40 1.36
C VAL A 134 -8.05 -6.60 0.45
N PHE A 135 -9.14 -6.63 -0.33
CA PHE A 135 -9.45 -7.72 -1.23
C PHE A 135 -8.71 -7.56 -2.55
N PHE A 136 -8.11 -8.65 -3.03
CA PHE A 136 -7.37 -8.65 -4.28
C PHE A 136 -8.27 -8.24 -5.46
N ARG A 137 -9.54 -8.66 -5.46
CA ARG A 137 -10.51 -8.28 -6.48
C ARG A 137 -10.63 -6.77 -6.67
N GLU A 138 -10.73 -6.00 -5.57
CA GLU A 138 -10.86 -4.54 -5.66
C GLU A 138 -9.59 -3.85 -6.18
N VAL A 139 -8.43 -4.47 -5.96
CA VAL A 139 -7.15 -3.96 -6.42
C VAL A 139 -6.95 -4.21 -7.91
N VAL A 140 -7.32 -5.41 -8.40
CA VAL A 140 -7.20 -5.77 -9.82
C VAL A 140 -8.29 -5.10 -10.66
N ASP A 141 -9.50 -4.97 -10.09
CA ASP A 141 -10.69 -4.40 -10.76
C ASP A 141 -10.69 -2.86 -10.77
N CYS A 142 -9.52 -2.22 -10.72
CA CYS A 142 -9.42 -0.77 -10.75
C CYS A 142 -9.05 -0.23 -12.14
N ASP A 143 -9.47 1.00 -12.40
CA ASP A 143 -9.17 1.71 -13.65
C ASP A 143 -7.68 1.85 -13.93
N LEU A 144 -6.84 1.92 -12.88
CA LEU A 144 -5.40 2.05 -13.03
C LEU A 144 -4.77 0.81 -13.67
N VAL A 145 -5.24 -0.39 -13.30
CA VAL A 145 -4.78 -1.65 -13.91
C VAL A 145 -5.40 -1.81 -15.30
N ARG A 146 -6.72 -1.59 -15.43
CA ARG A 146 -7.45 -1.79 -16.70
C ARG A 146 -6.98 -0.91 -17.86
N LYS A 147 -6.56 0.34 -17.58
CA LYS A 147 -6.15 1.32 -18.59
C LYS A 147 -4.66 1.29 -18.90
N THR A 148 -3.89 0.47 -18.20
CA THR A 148 -2.44 0.37 -18.42
C THR A 148 -2.15 -0.54 -19.60
N GLU A 149 -1.31 -0.09 -20.53
CA GLU A 149 -0.85 -0.87 -21.68
C GLU A 149 0.16 -1.96 -21.28
N SER A 150 0.84 -1.80 -20.15
CA SER A 150 1.82 -2.76 -19.67
C SER A 150 1.15 -4.02 -19.14
N LYS A 151 1.52 -5.18 -19.70
CA LYS A 151 1.07 -6.49 -19.24
C LYS A 151 1.68 -6.93 -17.90
N LEU A 152 2.61 -6.15 -17.37
CA LEU A 152 3.28 -6.39 -16.10
C LEU A 152 2.91 -5.32 -15.04
N CYS A 153 1.79 -4.64 -15.24
CA CYS A 153 1.23 -3.74 -14.24
C CYS A 153 0.46 -4.56 -13.20
N VAL A 154 0.91 -4.54 -11.97
CA VAL A 154 0.30 -5.28 -10.86
C VAL A 154 -0.16 -4.35 -9.75
N GLY A 155 -1.25 -4.70 -9.09
CA GLY A 155 -1.73 -4.00 -7.92
C GLY A 155 -1.05 -4.51 -6.65
N LEU A 156 -0.48 -3.60 -5.85
CA LEU A 156 0.18 -3.94 -4.59
C LEU A 156 -0.77 -3.92 -3.40
N GLY A 157 -1.85 -3.16 -3.46
CA GLY A 157 -2.79 -2.97 -2.35
C GLY A 157 -3.27 -1.54 -2.24
N LYS A 158 -3.50 -1.08 -1.01
CA LYS A 158 -3.92 0.29 -0.70
C LYS A 158 -2.89 1.03 0.13
N ASP A 159 -2.77 2.32 -0.09
CA ASP A 159 -1.98 3.22 0.75
C ASP A 159 -2.72 3.53 2.08
N ILE A 160 -2.10 4.35 2.93
CA ILE A 160 -2.67 4.79 4.20
C ILE A 160 -3.94 5.65 4.03
N SER A 161 -4.18 6.17 2.85
CA SER A 161 -5.37 6.96 2.50
C SER A 161 -6.46 6.11 1.85
N GLY A 162 -6.20 4.80 1.63
CA GLY A 162 -7.15 3.89 0.98
C GLY A 162 -7.09 3.89 -0.54
N ASN A 163 -6.16 4.62 -1.18
CA ASN A 163 -6.00 4.62 -2.62
C ASN A 163 -5.29 3.36 -3.08
N ILE A 164 -5.69 2.82 -4.23
CA ILE A 164 -5.05 1.65 -4.81
C ILE A 164 -3.68 2.04 -5.37
N ILE A 165 -2.66 1.27 -5.00
CA ILE A 165 -1.29 1.44 -5.47
C ILE A 165 -0.97 0.33 -6.47
N THR A 166 -0.54 0.73 -7.66
CA THR A 166 -0.11 -0.17 -8.73
C THR A 166 1.36 0.10 -9.07
N VAL A 167 2.03 -0.93 -9.55
CA VAL A 167 3.42 -0.82 -10.03
C VAL A 167 3.57 -1.55 -11.34
N ASP A 168 4.45 -1.05 -12.19
CA ASP A 168 4.83 -1.70 -13.43
C ASP A 168 6.16 -2.43 -13.22
N LEU A 169 6.11 -3.76 -13.16
CA LEU A 169 7.30 -4.59 -12.95
C LEU A 169 8.32 -4.45 -14.07
N SER A 170 7.90 -4.10 -15.29
CA SER A 170 8.82 -3.90 -16.40
C SER A 170 9.78 -2.71 -16.20
N LYS A 171 9.37 -1.76 -15.37
CA LYS A 171 10.16 -0.55 -15.03
C LYS A 171 11.03 -0.71 -13.79
N MET A 172 10.92 -1.85 -13.12
CA MET A 172 11.68 -2.14 -11.89
C MET A 172 12.87 -3.06 -12.21
N PRO A 173 14.13 -2.64 -11.94
CA PRO A 173 15.27 -3.52 -12.12
C PRO A 173 15.27 -4.69 -11.14
N HIS A 174 14.84 -4.45 -9.90
CA HIS A 174 14.76 -5.42 -8.81
C HIS A 174 13.64 -5.04 -7.85
N MET A 175 13.03 -6.06 -7.23
CA MET A 175 12.06 -5.89 -6.15
C MET A 175 12.45 -6.80 -4.99
N LEU A 176 12.46 -6.25 -3.78
CA LEU A 176 12.71 -6.99 -2.55
C LEU A 176 11.43 -7.06 -1.72
N VAL A 177 10.99 -8.29 -1.40
CA VAL A 177 9.86 -8.53 -0.50
C VAL A 177 10.40 -9.14 0.80
N ALA A 178 10.32 -8.38 1.89
CA ALA A 178 10.82 -8.78 3.20
C ALA A 178 9.75 -8.63 4.28
N GLY A 179 9.89 -9.40 5.36
CA GLY A 179 8.97 -9.35 6.51
C GLY A 179 9.15 -10.56 7.43
N SER A 180 8.63 -10.49 8.65
CA SER A 180 8.63 -11.58 9.61
C SER A 180 7.74 -12.76 9.17
N THR A 181 7.84 -13.89 9.85
CA THR A 181 6.94 -15.03 9.62
C THR A 181 5.50 -14.59 9.92
N GLY A 182 4.56 -14.93 9.03
CA GLY A 182 3.16 -14.53 9.16
C GLY A 182 2.83 -13.12 8.65
N SER A 183 3.81 -12.33 8.18
CA SER A 183 3.57 -10.98 7.67
C SER A 183 2.89 -10.91 6.29
N GLY A 184 2.62 -12.05 5.66
CA GLY A 184 1.97 -12.09 4.35
C GLY A 184 2.90 -12.07 3.13
N LYS A 185 4.23 -12.29 3.29
CA LYS A 185 5.17 -12.31 2.16
C LYS A 185 4.75 -13.22 1.00
N SER A 186 4.38 -14.47 1.32
CA SER A 186 3.95 -15.44 0.30
C SER A 186 2.65 -15.02 -0.37
N VAL A 187 1.73 -14.42 0.39
CA VAL A 187 0.49 -13.88 -0.16
C VAL A 187 0.80 -12.73 -1.13
N CYS A 188 1.69 -11.82 -0.75
CA CYS A 188 2.12 -10.71 -1.61
C CYS A 188 2.73 -11.22 -2.93
N ILE A 189 3.63 -12.23 -2.87
CA ILE A 189 4.24 -12.82 -4.07
C ILE A 189 3.17 -13.47 -4.96
N ASN A 190 2.24 -14.22 -4.37
CA ASN A 190 1.15 -14.83 -5.12
C ASN A 190 0.25 -13.78 -5.77
N THR A 191 -0.07 -12.69 -5.05
CA THR A 191 -0.86 -11.57 -5.57
C THR A 191 -0.18 -10.92 -6.77
N ILE A 192 1.14 -10.67 -6.67
CA ILE A 192 1.94 -10.11 -7.77
C ILE A 192 1.99 -11.06 -8.98
N SER A 193 2.04 -12.37 -8.73
CA SER A 193 2.11 -13.37 -9.81
C SER A 193 0.77 -13.63 -10.50
N ALA A 194 -0.34 -13.28 -9.85
CA ALA A 194 -1.70 -13.49 -10.36
C ALA A 194 -2.33 -12.21 -10.96
N GLY A 195 -1.73 -11.04 -10.73
CA GLY A 195 -2.15 -9.73 -11.26
C GLY A 195 -1.38 -9.35 -12.48
#